data_110ff25a8a4bae1ad90e22908e67e3fd
#
_entry.id   110ff25a8a4bae1ad90e22908e67e3fd
#
_cell.length_a   1.000
_cell.length_b   1.000
_cell.length_c   1.000
_cell.angle_alpha   90.00
_cell.angle_beta   90.00
_cell.angle_gamma   90.00
#
_symmetry.space_group_name_H-M   'P 1'
#
loop_
_entity.id
_entity.type
_entity.pdbx_description
1 polymer ?
#
loop_
_entity_poly.entity_id
_entity_poly.type
_entity_poly.pdbx_seq_one_letter_code
_entity_poly.pdbx_strand_id
1 'polypeptide(L)'
;MSTVINLPEPKQDSSMSLEQAITKRRSRRKFVSKALTLEQIGQLCWAAQGQEAHSRYRTAPSAGATYPLELLVVTCDGLFQYLPAKHSLQRLTDQDLRTELTMAAWGQKFIADAPLTLVFAA
;
A
#
# COMPACT_ATOMS: atom_id res chain seq x y z
N MET A 1 6.35 16.19 -14.45
CA MET A 1 6.76 14.85 -14.91
C MET A 1 6.48 13.82 -13.82
N SER A 2 5.81 12.76 -14.18
CA SER A 2 5.60 11.67 -13.24
C SER A 2 6.86 10.80 -13.15
N THR A 3 7.21 10.42 -11.92
CA THR A 3 8.34 9.54 -11.66
C THR A 3 7.80 8.15 -11.34
N VAL A 4 8.39 7.14 -11.94
CA VAL A 4 8.08 5.74 -11.66
C VAL A 4 9.19 5.16 -10.80
N ILE A 5 8.80 4.55 -9.68
CA ILE A 5 9.71 3.93 -8.73
C ILE A 5 9.48 2.42 -8.80
N ASN A 6 10.50 1.67 -9.21
CA ASN A 6 10.42 0.22 -9.19
C ASN A 6 10.56 -0.28 -7.75
N LEU A 7 9.67 -1.19 -7.37
CA LEU A 7 9.68 -1.78 -6.04
C LEU A 7 10.50 -3.07 -6.04
N PRO A 8 11.17 -3.41 -4.94
CA PRO A 8 11.84 -4.71 -4.82
C PRO A 8 10.84 -5.86 -4.97
N GLU A 9 11.30 -7.00 -5.46
CA GLU A 9 10.45 -8.17 -5.60
C GLU A 9 9.85 -8.57 -4.25
N PRO A 10 8.54 -8.87 -4.20
CA PRO A 10 7.92 -9.26 -2.95
C PRO A 10 8.35 -10.65 -2.54
N LYS A 11 8.42 -10.86 -1.22
CA LYS A 11 8.61 -12.19 -0.66
C LYS A 11 7.27 -12.91 -0.72
N GLN A 12 7.30 -14.18 -1.13
CA GLN A 12 6.10 -15.01 -1.25
C GLN A 12 6.03 -16.09 -0.16
N ASP A 13 7.00 -16.10 0.73
CA ASP A 13 7.01 -16.97 1.91
C ASP A 13 7.62 -16.22 3.10
N SER A 14 7.35 -16.73 4.29
CA SER A 14 7.94 -16.18 5.50
C SER A 14 7.97 -17.26 6.59
N SER A 15 8.66 -16.93 7.70
CA SER A 15 8.72 -17.81 8.88
C SER A 15 7.41 -17.74 9.70
N MET A 16 6.54 -16.78 9.45
CA MET A 16 5.27 -16.65 10.16
C MET A 16 4.17 -17.39 9.42
N SER A 17 3.46 -18.28 10.10
CA SER A 17 2.32 -18.97 9.50
C SER A 17 1.12 -18.02 9.37
N LEU A 18 0.19 -18.37 8.47
CA LEU A 18 -1.06 -17.63 8.33
C LEU A 18 -1.82 -17.59 9.66
N GLU A 19 -1.87 -18.70 10.38
CA GLU A 19 -2.55 -18.78 11.67
C GLU A 19 -1.95 -17.83 12.69
N GLN A 20 -0.63 -17.75 12.73
CA GLN A 20 0.07 -16.81 13.62
C GLN A 20 -0.25 -15.35 13.24
N ALA A 21 -0.26 -15.05 11.95
CA ALA A 21 -0.57 -13.71 11.47
C ALA A 21 -1.99 -13.29 11.86
N ILE A 22 -2.95 -14.18 11.69
CA ILE A 22 -4.35 -13.95 12.07
C ILE A 22 -4.45 -13.72 13.58
N THR A 23 -3.80 -14.57 14.38
CA THR A 23 -3.85 -14.49 15.84
C THR A 23 -3.22 -13.21 16.38
N LYS A 24 -2.12 -12.77 15.78
CA LYS A 24 -1.37 -11.62 16.26
C LYS A 24 -1.89 -10.28 15.75
N ARG A 25 -2.71 -10.28 14.70
CA ARG A 25 -3.23 -9.04 14.12
C ARG A 25 -4.03 -8.26 15.18
N ARG A 26 -3.74 -7.00 15.31
CA ARG A 26 -4.46 -6.05 16.17
C ARG A 26 -4.57 -4.71 15.47
N SER A 27 -5.65 -3.99 15.72
CA SER A 27 -5.74 -2.59 15.31
C SER A 27 -4.80 -1.77 16.17
N ARG A 28 -3.87 -1.07 15.55
CA ARG A 28 -2.91 -0.22 16.22
C ARG A 28 -2.99 1.18 15.65
N ARG A 29 -2.97 2.18 16.54
CA ARG A 29 -3.12 3.58 16.17
C ARG A 29 -1.96 4.44 16.65
N LYS A 30 -0.91 3.83 17.20
CA LYS A 30 0.33 4.49 17.57
C LYS A 30 1.45 3.97 16.69
N PHE A 31 2.20 4.88 16.09
CA PHE A 31 3.26 4.54 15.15
C PHE A 31 4.57 5.16 15.60
N VAL A 32 5.67 4.49 15.32
CA VAL A 32 7.01 5.09 15.49
C VAL A 32 7.27 6.06 14.36
N SER A 33 8.05 7.11 14.64
CA SER A 33 8.40 8.14 13.66
C SER A 33 9.54 7.65 12.78
N LYS A 34 9.24 6.66 11.93
CA LYS A 34 10.22 6.01 11.07
C LYS A 34 9.58 5.69 9.71
N ALA A 35 10.22 6.15 8.63
CA ALA A 35 9.76 5.85 7.28
C ALA A 35 9.89 4.35 6.98
N LEU A 36 8.96 3.83 6.18
CA LEU A 36 9.06 2.46 5.68
C LEU A 36 10.08 2.39 4.54
N THR A 37 10.76 1.25 4.45
CA THR A 37 11.66 0.98 3.32
C THR A 37 10.86 0.65 2.07
N LEU A 38 11.50 0.76 0.89
CA LEU A 38 10.85 0.35 -0.35
C LEU A 38 10.47 -1.12 -0.35
N GLU A 39 11.26 -1.98 0.31
CA GLU A 39 10.92 -3.39 0.49
C GLU A 39 9.60 -3.55 1.23
N GLN A 40 9.43 -2.82 2.33
CA GLN A 40 8.21 -2.88 3.14
C GLN A 40 7.01 -2.34 2.38
N ILE A 41 7.18 -1.21 1.69
CA ILE A 41 6.12 -0.61 0.87
C ILE A 41 5.72 -1.58 -0.25
N GLY A 42 6.70 -2.16 -0.94
CA GLY A 42 6.45 -3.13 -2.01
C GLY A 42 5.73 -4.36 -1.50
N GLN A 43 6.11 -4.87 -0.34
CA GLN A 43 5.48 -6.05 0.26
C GLN A 43 4.00 -5.77 0.60
N LEU A 44 3.71 -4.60 1.15
CA LEU A 44 2.33 -4.21 1.48
C LEU A 44 1.48 -4.04 0.22
N CYS A 45 2.02 -3.38 -0.80
CA CYS A 45 1.30 -3.19 -2.07
C CYS A 45 1.02 -4.52 -2.75
N TRP A 46 2.01 -5.42 -2.78
CA TRP A 46 1.82 -6.76 -3.34
C TRP A 46 0.76 -7.54 -2.57
N ALA A 47 0.79 -7.51 -1.23
CA ALA A 47 -0.21 -8.21 -0.43
C ALA A 47 -1.62 -7.69 -0.71
N ALA A 48 -1.77 -6.39 -0.94
CA ALA A 48 -3.07 -5.76 -1.19
C ALA A 48 -3.60 -6.02 -2.60
N GLN A 49 -2.77 -5.83 -3.64
CA GLN A 49 -3.19 -5.86 -5.05
C GLN A 49 -2.09 -6.37 -5.98
N GLY A 50 -1.19 -7.23 -5.50
CA GLY A 50 -0.13 -7.78 -6.35
C GLY A 50 -0.68 -8.60 -7.50
N GLN A 51 0.00 -8.58 -8.64
CA GLN A 51 -0.40 -9.33 -9.81
C GLN A 51 0.44 -10.60 -9.94
N GLU A 52 -0.19 -11.70 -10.31
CA GLU A 52 0.50 -12.94 -10.61
C GLU A 52 1.41 -12.80 -11.82
N ALA A 53 2.59 -13.44 -11.79
CA ALA A 53 3.64 -13.22 -12.80
C ALA A 53 3.20 -13.54 -14.23
N HIS A 54 2.33 -14.54 -14.42
CA HIS A 54 1.96 -15.01 -15.75
C HIS A 54 0.46 -14.90 -16.04
N SER A 55 -0.25 -14.08 -15.27
CA SER A 55 -1.67 -13.87 -15.46
C SER A 55 -2.06 -12.44 -15.09
N ARG A 56 -3.33 -12.12 -15.29
CA ARG A 56 -3.88 -10.82 -14.86
C ARG A 56 -4.47 -10.89 -13.44
N TYR A 57 -4.45 -12.06 -12.80
CA TYR A 57 -5.05 -12.22 -11.49
C TYR A 57 -4.21 -11.52 -10.42
N ARG A 58 -4.89 -10.98 -9.43
CA ARG A 58 -4.27 -10.28 -8.30
C ARG A 58 -4.37 -11.11 -7.03
N THR A 59 -3.62 -10.72 -6.00
CA THR A 59 -3.66 -11.34 -4.67
C THR A 59 -5.03 -11.26 -4.02
N ALA A 60 -5.80 -10.20 -4.34
CA ALA A 60 -7.18 -10.06 -3.89
C ALA A 60 -8.14 -10.45 -5.01
N PRO A 61 -9.25 -11.14 -4.69
CA PRO A 61 -10.24 -11.53 -5.71
C PRO A 61 -11.03 -10.33 -6.22
N SER A 62 -11.58 -10.48 -7.43
CA SER A 62 -12.47 -9.49 -8.03
C SER A 62 -13.53 -10.23 -8.83
N ALA A 63 -14.79 -9.82 -8.68
CA ALA A 63 -15.89 -10.38 -9.43
C ALA A 63 -15.67 -10.16 -10.94
N GLY A 64 -15.69 -11.25 -11.71
CA GLY A 64 -15.43 -11.21 -13.14
C GLY A 64 -14.03 -10.79 -13.53
N ALA A 65 -13.09 -10.78 -12.58
CA ALA A 65 -11.70 -10.37 -12.79
C ALA A 65 -11.58 -8.97 -13.44
N THR A 66 -12.47 -8.06 -13.06
CA THR A 66 -12.47 -6.69 -13.58
C THR A 66 -11.48 -5.77 -12.86
N TYR A 67 -11.15 -6.09 -11.59
CA TYR A 67 -10.20 -5.37 -10.75
C TYR A 67 -10.37 -3.85 -10.80
N PRO A 68 -11.54 -3.32 -10.36
CA PRO A 68 -11.83 -1.89 -10.46
C PRO A 68 -11.08 -1.05 -9.42
N LEU A 69 -10.50 -1.68 -8.39
CA LEU A 69 -9.84 -0.96 -7.32
C LEU A 69 -8.45 -0.51 -7.73
N GLU A 70 -8.18 0.77 -7.50
CA GLU A 70 -6.85 1.36 -7.61
C GLU A 70 -6.26 1.48 -6.22
N LEU A 71 -4.99 1.14 -6.06
CA LEU A 71 -4.29 1.27 -4.79
C LEU A 71 -3.43 2.52 -4.82
N LEU A 72 -3.70 3.43 -3.90
CA LEU A 72 -2.92 4.65 -3.71
C LEU A 72 -2.08 4.54 -2.46
N VAL A 73 -0.89 5.12 -2.49
CA VAL A 73 0.07 5.11 -1.39
C VAL A 73 0.33 6.54 -1.00
N VAL A 74 0.08 6.88 0.27
CA VAL A 74 0.30 8.22 0.81
C VAL A 74 1.41 8.16 1.85
N THR A 75 2.47 8.94 1.62
CA THR A 75 3.58 9.09 2.56
C THR A 75 3.93 10.56 2.68
N CYS A 76 4.92 10.89 3.53
CA CYS A 76 5.44 12.26 3.59
C CYS A 76 6.08 12.72 2.27
N ASP A 77 6.46 11.78 1.40
CA ASP A 77 7.11 12.09 0.12
C ASP A 77 6.11 12.33 -1.01
N GLY A 78 4.84 12.08 -0.78
CA GLY A 78 3.81 12.36 -1.77
C GLY A 78 2.71 11.33 -1.87
N LEU A 79 2.00 11.41 -2.97
CA LEU A 79 0.93 10.50 -3.35
C LEU A 79 1.40 9.68 -4.55
N PHE A 80 1.25 8.36 -4.45
CA PHE A 80 1.66 7.44 -5.49
C PHE A 80 0.52 6.51 -5.86
N GLN A 81 0.50 6.06 -7.10
CA GLN A 81 -0.39 5.00 -7.55
C GLN A 81 0.43 3.71 -7.73
N TYR A 82 -0.05 2.62 -7.16
CA TYR A 82 0.56 1.32 -7.36
C TYR A 82 0.18 0.77 -8.73
N LEU A 83 1.19 0.26 -9.46
CA LEU A 83 1.01 -0.35 -10.77
C LEU A 83 1.29 -1.85 -10.62
N PRO A 84 0.24 -2.69 -10.45
CA PRO A 84 0.44 -4.12 -10.17
C PRO A 84 1.22 -4.87 -11.24
N ALA A 85 0.97 -4.58 -12.52
CA ALA A 85 1.61 -5.29 -13.62
C ALA A 85 3.13 -5.11 -13.64
N LYS A 86 3.61 -3.98 -13.13
CA LYS A 86 5.04 -3.63 -13.13
C LYS A 86 5.65 -3.67 -11.73
N HIS A 87 4.85 -3.93 -10.72
CA HIS A 87 5.23 -3.85 -9.30
C HIS A 87 6.03 -2.58 -9.03
N SER A 88 5.42 -1.45 -9.32
CA SER A 88 6.06 -0.14 -9.22
C SER A 88 5.06 0.91 -8.72
N LEU A 89 5.59 2.06 -8.34
CA LEU A 89 4.80 3.21 -7.93
C LEU A 89 4.97 4.33 -8.94
N GLN A 90 3.87 4.97 -9.31
CA GLN A 90 3.90 6.19 -10.09
C GLN A 90 3.58 7.37 -9.18
N ARG A 91 4.48 8.33 -9.09
CA ARG A 91 4.25 9.54 -8.29
C ARG A 91 3.21 10.43 -8.99
N LEU A 92 2.15 10.76 -8.26
CA LEU A 92 1.11 11.67 -8.75
C LEU A 92 1.37 13.10 -8.29
N THR A 93 1.89 13.27 -7.08
CA THR A 93 2.32 14.56 -6.55
C THR A 93 3.41 14.35 -5.49
N ASP A 94 4.27 15.35 -5.29
CA ASP A 94 5.28 15.34 -4.24
C ASP A 94 4.81 15.98 -2.94
N GLN A 95 3.56 16.44 -2.89
CA GLN A 95 2.99 17.05 -1.69
C GLN A 95 2.68 16.01 -0.63
N ASP A 96 2.94 16.35 0.62
CA ASP A 96 2.54 15.53 1.75
C ASP A 96 1.05 15.77 2.04
N LEU A 97 0.22 14.82 1.67
CA LEU A 97 -1.24 14.92 1.79
C LEU A 97 -1.80 14.25 3.05
N ARG A 98 -0.93 13.88 4.01
CA ARG A 98 -1.38 13.14 5.20
C ARG A 98 -2.36 13.92 6.06
N THR A 99 -2.17 15.24 6.18
CA THR A 99 -3.08 16.09 6.95
C THR A 99 -4.44 16.21 6.28
N GLU A 100 -4.48 16.44 4.97
CA GLU A 100 -5.72 16.51 4.20
C GLU A 100 -6.48 15.20 4.25
N LEU A 101 -5.76 14.07 4.16
CA LEU A 101 -6.36 12.75 4.26
C LEU A 101 -6.97 12.52 5.65
N THR A 102 -6.27 12.94 6.71
CA THR A 102 -6.78 12.88 8.08
C THR A 102 -8.10 13.65 8.22
N MET A 103 -8.17 14.85 7.66
CA MET A 103 -9.38 15.67 7.71
C MET A 103 -10.53 15.01 6.96
N ALA A 104 -10.26 14.45 5.78
CA ALA A 104 -11.25 13.74 4.99
C ALA A 104 -11.75 12.46 5.70
N ALA A 105 -10.95 11.89 6.58
CA ALA A 105 -11.25 10.68 7.33
C ALA A 105 -11.71 10.99 8.76
N TRP A 106 -12.55 12.00 8.92
CA TRP A 106 -13.17 12.37 10.22
C TRP A 106 -12.17 12.87 11.26
N GLY A 107 -11.04 13.44 10.85
CA GLY A 107 -10.04 13.98 11.75
C GLY A 107 -9.30 12.95 12.58
N GLN A 108 -9.19 11.71 12.09
CA GLN A 108 -8.49 10.64 12.80
C GLN A 108 -6.98 10.85 12.71
N LYS A 109 -6.41 11.49 13.74
CA LYS A 109 -5.03 11.97 13.75
C LYS A 109 -3.98 10.89 13.49
N PHE A 110 -4.27 9.64 13.87
CA PHE A 110 -3.30 8.56 13.65
C PHE A 110 -2.95 8.38 12.16
N ILE A 111 -3.81 8.84 11.25
CA ILE A 111 -3.54 8.80 9.80
C ILE A 111 -2.37 9.74 9.46
N ALA A 112 -2.38 10.96 10.02
CA ALA A 112 -1.27 11.90 9.82
C ALA A 112 0.04 11.40 10.42
N ASP A 113 -0.04 10.62 11.50
CA ASP A 113 1.14 10.10 12.22
C ASP A 113 1.71 8.83 11.57
N ALA A 114 0.92 8.12 10.77
CA ALA A 114 1.38 6.90 10.12
C ALA A 114 2.43 7.18 9.06
N PRO A 115 3.50 6.36 8.96
CA PRO A 115 4.52 6.55 7.93
C PRO A 115 3.99 6.29 6.51
N LEU A 116 2.90 5.56 6.40
CA LEU A 116 2.27 5.25 5.12
C LEU A 116 0.79 4.95 5.33
N THR A 117 -0.04 5.37 4.40
CA THR A 117 -1.46 4.99 4.34
C THR A 117 -1.76 4.43 2.96
N LEU A 118 -2.41 3.28 2.92
CA LEU A 118 -2.92 2.71 1.68
C LEU A 118 -4.38 3.12 1.53
N VAL A 119 -4.73 3.62 0.33
CA VAL A 119 -6.09 4.04 0.01
C VAL A 119 -6.58 3.20 -1.16
N PHE A 120 -7.72 2.54 -0.97
CA PHE A 120 -8.38 1.82 -2.05
C PHE A 120 -9.43 2.74 -2.67
N ALA A 121 -9.30 3.00 -3.97
CA ALA A 121 -10.20 3.85 -4.72
C ALA A 121 -10.80 3.08 -5.89
N ALA A 122 -12.04 3.38 -6.23
CA ALA A 122 -12.71 2.76 -7.34
C ALA A 122 -12.90 3.74 -8.50
#